data_dc45dc9bf211060e53901b0588ff386b
#
_entry.id   dc45dc9bf211060e53901b0588ff386b
#
_cell.length_a   1.000
_cell.length_b   1.000
_cell.length_c   1.000
_cell.angle_alpha   90.00
_cell.angle_beta   90.00
_cell.angle_gamma   90.00
#
_symmetry.space_group_name_H-M   'P 1'
#
loop_
_entity.id
_entity.type
_entity.pdbx_description
1 polymer ?
#
loop_
_entity_poly.entity_id
_entity_poly.type
_entity_poly.pdbx_seq_one_letter_code
_entity_poly.pdbx_strand_id
1 'polypeptide(L)'
;RFGWLDMIDDLNVTKALIEKVAEKGREHQLDYMEGPMGFSSMDKVGLLTDGYDHIANMMTWYHYPYYKEHLAKLGFEKEKGFIDMSFLLENSKPELFKKTAEAIRKRYGVRLIDTPTTQEVLKHVDAMFDLYNETYSRLASYVPISNAQRDYFKKKYIPFINPEYIRFIEDKEGKLISFAI
;
A
#
# COMPACT_ATOMS: atom_id res chain seq x y z
N ARG A 1 4.97 0.65 15.54
CA ARG A 1 3.69 0.76 14.84
C ARG A 1 2.62 -0.06 15.51
N PHE A 2 1.36 0.37 15.35
CA PHE A 2 0.19 -0.44 15.70
C PHE A 2 -0.83 -0.39 14.55
N GLY A 3 -1.62 -1.43 14.41
CA GLY A 3 -2.62 -1.55 13.36
C GLY A 3 -3.83 -2.34 13.80
N TRP A 4 -4.74 -2.58 12.86
CA TRP A 4 -6.01 -3.30 13.11
C TRP A 4 -6.75 -2.76 14.33
N LEU A 5 -6.75 -1.43 14.50
CA LEU A 5 -7.45 -0.76 15.57
C LEU A 5 -8.95 -0.80 15.29
N ASP A 6 -9.68 -1.47 16.17
CA ASP A 6 -11.13 -1.48 16.17
C ASP A 6 -11.64 -1.21 17.59
N MET A 7 -12.61 -0.32 17.73
CA MET A 7 -13.07 0.15 19.04
C MET A 7 -14.51 0.66 18.97
N ILE A 8 -15.17 0.60 20.09
CA ILE A 8 -16.50 1.22 20.28
C ILE A 8 -16.36 2.73 20.55
N ASP A 9 -17.46 3.46 20.44
CA ASP A 9 -17.50 4.90 20.74
C ASP A 9 -17.47 5.15 22.27
N ASP A 10 -16.35 4.80 22.88
CA ASP A 10 -16.02 5.05 24.29
C ASP A 10 -14.54 5.43 24.40
N LEU A 11 -14.28 6.68 24.78
CA LEU A 11 -12.92 7.20 24.92
C LEU A 11 -12.08 6.42 25.95
N ASN A 12 -12.69 5.88 26.99
CA ASN A 12 -11.96 5.10 28.00
C ASN A 12 -11.47 3.78 27.41
N VAL A 13 -12.29 3.14 26.56
CA VAL A 13 -11.89 1.93 25.84
C VAL A 13 -10.73 2.24 24.90
N THR A 14 -10.87 3.31 24.09
CA THR A 14 -9.78 3.74 23.21
C THR A 14 -8.50 4.03 23.98
N LYS A 15 -8.59 4.77 25.10
CA LYS A 15 -7.44 5.06 25.96
C LYS A 15 -6.77 3.79 26.48
N ALA A 16 -7.54 2.82 26.97
CA ALA A 16 -7.00 1.57 27.48
C ALA A 16 -6.27 0.76 26.39
N LEU A 17 -6.81 0.72 25.14
CA LEU A 17 -6.16 0.07 24.00
C LEU A 17 -4.85 0.76 23.65
N ILE A 18 -4.84 2.08 23.53
CA ILE A 18 -3.65 2.87 23.20
C ILE A 18 -2.58 2.76 24.32
N GLU A 19 -2.99 2.74 25.58
CA GLU A 19 -2.04 2.52 26.69
C GLU A 19 -1.36 1.15 26.62
N LYS A 20 -2.08 0.09 26.21
CA LYS A 20 -1.46 -1.22 25.98
C LYS A 20 -0.44 -1.22 24.85
N VAL A 21 -0.71 -0.47 23.76
CA VAL A 21 0.26 -0.28 22.69
C VAL A 21 1.49 0.49 23.20
N ALA A 22 1.28 1.58 23.96
CA ALA A 22 2.36 2.37 24.53
C ALA A 22 3.20 1.58 25.55
N GLU A 23 2.57 0.72 26.37
CA GLU A 23 3.25 -0.21 27.29
C GLU A 23 4.21 -1.12 26.53
N LYS A 24 3.74 -1.73 25.43
CA LYS A 24 4.60 -2.54 24.55
C LYS A 24 5.72 -1.72 23.90
N GLY A 25 5.45 -0.51 23.48
CA GLY A 25 6.49 0.40 22.98
C GLY A 25 7.59 0.65 24.00
N ARG A 26 7.21 0.94 25.27
CA ARG A 26 8.17 1.15 26.37
C ARG A 26 8.98 -0.11 26.69
N GLU A 27 8.36 -1.29 26.72
CA GLU A 27 9.07 -2.55 26.92
C GLU A 27 10.20 -2.75 25.90
N HIS A 28 10.00 -2.26 24.66
CA HIS A 28 10.97 -2.34 23.57
C HIS A 28 11.81 -1.07 23.40
N GLN A 29 11.76 -0.12 24.36
CA GLN A 29 12.52 1.13 24.34
C GLN A 29 12.29 1.96 23.07
N LEU A 30 11.03 2.02 22.58
CA LEU A 30 10.66 2.79 21.40
C LEU A 30 10.29 4.22 21.80
N ASP A 31 10.73 5.20 21.00
CA ASP A 31 10.59 6.62 21.30
C ASP A 31 9.20 7.17 20.93
N TYR A 32 8.54 6.56 19.95
CA TYR A 32 7.23 6.99 19.47
C TYR A 32 6.39 5.82 18.92
N MET A 33 5.10 6.05 18.74
CA MET A 33 4.21 5.11 18.08
C MET A 33 3.48 5.77 16.92
N GLU A 34 3.32 5.02 15.85
CA GLU A 34 2.67 5.43 14.60
C GLU A 34 1.58 4.42 14.25
N GLY A 35 0.40 4.92 13.84
CA GLY A 35 -0.72 4.07 13.45
C GLY A 35 -2.05 4.82 13.39
N PRO A 36 -3.13 4.11 13.06
CA PRO A 36 -3.16 2.67 12.76
C PRO A 36 -2.58 2.37 11.38
N MET A 37 -1.75 1.35 11.27
CA MET A 37 -1.19 0.89 10.01
C MET A 37 -0.68 -0.54 10.11
N GLY A 38 -0.63 -1.23 8.99
CA GLY A 38 -0.12 -2.60 8.93
C GLY A 38 1.41 -2.70 8.98
N PHE A 39 1.92 -3.89 8.71
CA PHE A 39 3.36 -4.19 8.78
C PHE A 39 4.16 -3.54 7.65
N SER A 40 3.55 -3.34 6.51
CA SER A 40 4.18 -2.78 5.32
C SER A 40 3.30 -1.73 4.64
N SER A 41 3.86 -1.01 3.66
CA SER A 41 3.10 -0.07 2.84
C SER A 41 2.12 -0.75 1.86
N MET A 42 2.08 -2.08 1.82
CA MET A 42 1.08 -2.86 1.09
C MET A 42 -0.14 -3.21 1.95
N ASP A 43 -0.07 -2.95 3.24
CA ASP A 43 -1.20 -3.14 4.16
C ASP A 43 -2.05 -1.87 4.22
N LYS A 44 -3.27 -2.01 4.72
CA LYS A 44 -4.15 -0.88 4.96
C LYS A 44 -3.56 0.07 5.99
N VAL A 45 -3.70 1.37 5.77
CA VAL A 45 -3.07 2.42 6.56
C VAL A 45 -4.02 3.57 6.85
N GLY A 46 -3.86 4.15 8.03
CA GLY A 46 -4.51 5.40 8.44
C GLY A 46 -5.94 5.24 8.92
N LEU A 47 -6.56 6.38 9.17
CA LEU A 47 -7.96 6.54 9.55
C LEU A 47 -8.70 7.25 8.42
N LEU A 48 -9.96 6.88 8.21
CA LEU A 48 -10.87 7.69 7.42
C LEU A 48 -11.09 9.03 8.14
N THR A 49 -10.87 10.13 7.44
CA THR A 49 -11.03 11.47 7.98
C THR A 49 -12.12 12.28 7.31
N ASP A 50 -12.46 11.89 6.08
CA ASP A 50 -13.47 12.51 5.23
C ASP A 50 -14.08 11.46 4.30
N GLY A 51 -15.25 11.72 3.73
CA GLY A 51 -15.90 10.80 2.79
C GLY A 51 -16.58 9.61 3.48
N TYR A 52 -17.13 9.79 4.67
CA TYR A 52 -17.83 8.73 5.43
C TYR A 52 -19.09 8.19 4.75
N ASP A 53 -19.60 8.90 3.76
CA ASP A 53 -20.73 8.54 2.92
C ASP A 53 -20.34 7.77 1.65
N HIS A 54 -19.03 7.53 1.44
CA HIS A 54 -18.50 6.79 0.31
C HIS A 54 -18.08 5.38 0.69
N ILE A 55 -18.14 4.48 -0.28
CA ILE A 55 -17.61 3.12 -0.14
C ILE A 55 -16.07 3.22 -0.16
N ALA A 56 -15.43 2.69 0.89
CA ALA A 56 -13.98 2.61 0.96
C ALA A 56 -13.43 1.66 -0.13
N ASN A 57 -12.26 1.98 -0.68
CA ASN A 57 -11.56 1.06 -1.56
C ASN A 57 -10.94 -0.11 -0.78
N MET A 58 -10.39 -1.11 -1.48
CA MET A 58 -9.82 -2.30 -0.84
C MET A 58 -8.55 -2.01 -0.01
N MET A 59 -7.90 -0.87 -0.22
CA MET A 59 -6.64 -0.48 0.45
C MET A 59 -6.86 0.43 1.65
N THR A 60 -8.08 0.90 1.89
CA THR A 60 -8.41 1.77 3.01
C THR A 60 -9.36 1.09 3.99
N TRP A 61 -9.27 1.49 5.25
CA TRP A 61 -10.23 1.11 6.26
C TRP A 61 -11.40 2.09 6.24
N TYR A 62 -12.62 1.57 6.44
CA TYR A 62 -13.73 2.40 6.86
C TYR A 62 -13.69 2.53 8.39
N HIS A 63 -13.74 3.75 8.88
CA HIS A 63 -13.85 4.06 10.30
C HIS A 63 -14.98 5.05 10.54
N TYR A 64 -15.54 5.02 11.73
CA TYR A 64 -16.51 6.03 12.16
C TYR A 64 -15.80 7.33 12.57
N PRO A 65 -16.50 8.50 12.51
CA PRO A 65 -15.88 9.78 12.84
C PRO A 65 -15.23 9.87 14.22
N TYR A 66 -15.77 9.16 15.23
CA TYR A 66 -15.25 9.17 16.59
C TYR A 66 -13.82 8.60 16.71
N TYR A 67 -13.36 7.78 15.78
CA TYR A 67 -11.98 7.28 15.78
C TYR A 67 -10.97 8.43 15.73
N LYS A 68 -11.16 9.35 14.78
CA LYS A 68 -10.33 10.55 14.63
C LYS A 68 -10.37 11.42 15.89
N GLU A 69 -11.59 11.63 16.44
CA GLU A 69 -11.78 12.47 17.60
C GLU A 69 -11.12 11.87 18.86
N HIS A 70 -11.25 10.57 19.07
CA HIS A 70 -10.66 9.88 20.21
C HIS A 70 -9.14 9.94 20.16
N LEU A 71 -8.53 9.64 19.02
CA LEU A 71 -7.08 9.71 18.89
C LEU A 71 -6.55 11.14 19.06
N ALA A 72 -7.24 12.15 18.51
CA ALA A 72 -6.88 13.54 18.74
C ALA A 72 -6.94 13.93 20.23
N LYS A 73 -8.00 13.51 20.96
CA LYS A 73 -8.10 13.73 22.43
C LYS A 73 -7.01 13.03 23.23
N LEU A 74 -6.44 11.94 22.69
CA LEU A 74 -5.33 11.22 23.29
C LEU A 74 -3.95 11.75 22.87
N GLY A 75 -3.88 12.86 22.14
CA GLY A 75 -2.66 13.56 21.77
C GLY A 75 -2.00 13.07 20.49
N PHE A 76 -2.71 12.29 19.67
CA PHE A 76 -2.20 11.94 18.34
C PHE A 76 -2.35 13.11 17.37
N GLU A 77 -1.32 13.29 16.56
CA GLU A 77 -1.28 14.27 15.48
C GLU A 77 -1.25 13.57 14.12
N LYS A 78 -1.74 14.28 13.09
CA LYS A 78 -1.72 13.76 11.72
C LYS A 78 -0.32 13.81 11.14
N GLU A 79 0.26 12.65 10.88
CA GLU A 79 1.57 12.53 10.21
C GLU A 79 1.44 12.75 8.70
N LYS A 80 0.48 12.07 8.04
CA LYS A 80 0.27 12.14 6.60
C LYS A 80 -1.20 12.14 6.21
N GLY A 81 -1.48 12.69 5.03
CA GLY A 81 -2.78 12.55 4.38
C GLY A 81 -2.66 11.74 3.09
N PHE A 82 -3.65 10.88 2.88
CA PHE A 82 -3.86 10.17 1.63
C PHE A 82 -5.20 10.62 1.06
N ILE A 83 -5.30 10.68 -0.25
CA ILE A 83 -6.53 11.06 -0.95
C ILE A 83 -6.88 9.93 -1.91
N ASP A 84 -8.08 9.39 -1.75
CA ASP A 84 -8.66 8.46 -2.71
C ASP A 84 -9.34 9.23 -3.83
N MET A 85 -9.07 8.82 -5.07
CA MET A 85 -9.69 9.41 -6.25
C MET A 85 -10.35 8.33 -7.08
N SER A 86 -11.56 8.58 -7.54
CA SER A 86 -12.26 7.73 -8.49
C SER A 86 -12.56 8.50 -9.76
N PHE A 87 -12.56 7.80 -10.90
CA PHE A 87 -12.96 8.37 -12.18
C PHE A 87 -13.62 7.29 -13.04
N LEU A 88 -14.52 7.73 -13.92
CA LEU A 88 -15.14 6.85 -14.90
C LEU A 88 -14.17 6.61 -16.07
N LEU A 89 -14.02 5.37 -16.50
CA LEU A 89 -13.14 5.01 -17.61
C LEU A 89 -13.50 5.73 -18.93
N GLU A 90 -14.77 6.04 -19.14
CA GLU A 90 -15.24 6.84 -20.28
C GLU A 90 -14.63 8.25 -20.34
N ASN A 91 -14.23 8.79 -19.19
CA ASN A 91 -13.54 10.08 -19.08
C ASN A 91 -12.03 9.96 -19.35
N SER A 92 -11.49 8.75 -19.47
CA SER A 92 -10.11 8.54 -19.85
C SER A 92 -9.90 8.83 -21.35
N LYS A 93 -8.65 9.12 -21.73
CA LYS A 93 -8.26 9.33 -23.12
C LYS A 93 -7.32 8.21 -23.57
N PRO A 94 -7.83 6.97 -23.82
CA PRO A 94 -7.00 5.80 -24.07
C PRO A 94 -6.06 5.98 -25.26
N GLU A 95 -6.47 6.69 -26.30
CA GLU A 95 -5.63 6.95 -27.48
C GLU A 95 -4.41 7.83 -27.17
N LEU A 96 -4.55 8.78 -26.22
CA LEU A 96 -3.43 9.58 -25.76
C LEU A 96 -2.41 8.71 -25.01
N PHE A 97 -2.89 7.82 -24.13
CA PHE A 97 -2.03 6.90 -23.39
C PHE A 97 -1.30 5.94 -24.34
N LYS A 98 -1.98 5.38 -25.35
CA LYS A 98 -1.36 4.52 -26.37
C LYS A 98 -0.24 5.23 -27.11
N LYS A 99 -0.49 6.44 -27.63
CA LYS A 99 0.54 7.24 -28.33
C LYS A 99 1.74 7.55 -27.43
N THR A 100 1.48 7.90 -26.16
CA THR A 100 2.53 8.19 -25.18
C THR A 100 3.35 6.93 -24.90
N ALA A 101 2.71 5.78 -24.69
CA ALA A 101 3.37 4.50 -24.46
C ALA A 101 4.27 4.09 -25.65
N GLU A 102 3.78 4.27 -26.88
CA GLU A 102 4.56 4.01 -28.09
C GLU A 102 5.80 4.92 -28.19
N ALA A 103 5.64 6.21 -27.89
CA ALA A 103 6.73 7.16 -27.89
C ALA A 103 7.81 6.80 -26.83
N ILE A 104 7.37 6.41 -25.64
CA ILE A 104 8.26 5.95 -24.54
C ILE A 104 9.00 4.69 -24.96
N ARG A 105 8.30 3.67 -25.47
CA ARG A 105 8.91 2.43 -25.99
C ARG A 105 9.99 2.72 -27.02
N LYS A 106 9.67 3.58 -28.00
CA LYS A 106 10.56 3.93 -29.09
C LYS A 106 11.78 4.71 -28.61
N ARG A 107 11.60 5.62 -27.65
CA ARG A 107 12.66 6.49 -27.13
C ARG A 107 13.61 5.77 -26.19
N TYR A 108 13.10 4.91 -25.31
CA TYR A 108 13.86 4.31 -24.23
C TYR A 108 14.12 2.81 -24.41
N GLY A 109 13.56 2.19 -25.45
CA GLY A 109 13.74 0.75 -25.71
C GLY A 109 13.10 -0.17 -24.66
N VAL A 110 12.14 0.35 -23.89
CA VAL A 110 11.46 -0.43 -22.84
C VAL A 110 10.47 -1.42 -23.45
N ARG A 111 10.28 -2.56 -22.77
CA ARG A 111 9.40 -3.64 -23.24
C ARG A 111 8.43 -4.05 -22.14
N LEU A 112 7.20 -4.35 -22.54
CA LEU A 112 6.24 -5.05 -21.69
C LEU A 112 6.61 -6.53 -21.65
N ILE A 113 6.73 -7.12 -20.47
CA ILE A 113 6.94 -8.55 -20.30
C ILE A 113 5.59 -9.25 -20.42
N ASP A 114 5.52 -10.27 -21.26
CA ASP A 114 4.33 -11.10 -21.39
C ASP A 114 4.27 -12.14 -20.27
N THR A 115 3.23 -12.04 -19.45
CA THR A 115 2.99 -12.92 -18.30
C THR A 115 1.57 -13.46 -18.30
N PRO A 116 1.22 -14.34 -19.27
CA PRO A 116 -0.15 -14.83 -19.43
C PRO A 116 -0.62 -15.76 -18.31
N THR A 117 0.28 -16.26 -17.50
CA THR A 117 -0.03 -17.20 -16.42
C THR A 117 0.59 -16.76 -15.09
N THR A 118 -0.02 -17.20 -13.99
CA THR A 118 0.54 -16.98 -12.64
C THR A 118 1.99 -17.50 -12.51
N GLN A 119 2.33 -18.58 -13.18
CA GLN A 119 3.68 -19.12 -13.15
C GLN A 119 4.68 -18.18 -13.84
N GLU A 120 4.29 -17.54 -14.94
CA GLU A 120 5.12 -16.51 -15.58
C GLU A 120 5.26 -15.28 -14.68
N VAL A 121 4.17 -14.82 -14.06
CA VAL A 121 4.20 -13.72 -13.09
C VAL A 121 5.19 -14.02 -11.96
N LEU A 122 5.13 -15.22 -11.38
CA LEU A 122 5.98 -15.60 -10.24
C LEU A 122 7.50 -15.53 -10.56
N LYS A 123 7.91 -15.67 -11.81
CA LYS A 123 9.31 -15.50 -12.22
C LYS A 123 9.85 -14.09 -11.99
N HIS A 124 8.97 -13.08 -11.97
CA HIS A 124 9.32 -11.67 -11.85
C HIS A 124 9.05 -11.08 -10.47
N VAL A 125 8.39 -11.82 -9.58
CA VAL A 125 7.90 -11.29 -8.29
C VAL A 125 9.04 -10.89 -7.35
N ASP A 126 10.18 -11.60 -7.34
CA ASP A 126 11.32 -11.19 -6.52
C ASP A 126 11.91 -9.86 -7.00
N ALA A 127 12.14 -9.72 -8.31
CA ALA A 127 12.60 -8.46 -8.90
C ALA A 127 11.58 -7.31 -8.67
N MET A 128 10.29 -7.63 -8.68
CA MET A 128 9.23 -6.68 -8.33
C MET A 128 9.37 -6.18 -6.89
N PHE A 129 9.60 -7.08 -5.93
CA PHE A 129 9.79 -6.68 -4.53
C PHE A 129 11.10 -5.92 -4.31
N ASP A 130 12.16 -6.24 -5.05
CA ASP A 130 13.40 -5.48 -5.02
C ASP A 130 13.18 -4.06 -5.53
N LEU A 131 12.51 -3.91 -6.68
CA LEU A 131 12.17 -2.61 -7.24
C LEU A 131 11.24 -1.83 -6.30
N TYR A 132 10.27 -2.49 -5.67
CA TYR A 132 9.39 -1.88 -4.68
C TYR A 132 10.21 -1.35 -3.49
N ASN A 133 11.06 -2.18 -2.90
CA ASN A 133 11.91 -1.77 -1.79
C ASN A 133 12.84 -0.59 -2.18
N GLU A 134 13.41 -0.62 -3.38
CA GLU A 134 14.27 0.46 -3.88
C GLU A 134 13.49 1.78 -4.04
N THR A 135 12.36 1.74 -4.70
CA THR A 135 11.59 2.96 -5.04
C THR A 135 10.88 3.57 -3.84
N TYR A 136 10.43 2.75 -2.89
CA TYR A 136 9.72 3.20 -1.69
C TYR A 136 10.65 3.54 -0.51
N SER A 137 11.94 3.21 -0.60
CA SER A 137 12.91 3.42 0.49
C SER A 137 13.02 4.86 0.99
N ARG A 138 12.65 5.84 0.15
CA ARG A 138 12.68 7.27 0.46
C ARG A 138 11.38 7.80 1.08
N LEU A 139 10.34 6.99 1.15
CA LEU A 139 9.09 7.38 1.77
C LEU A 139 9.24 7.35 3.29
N ALA A 140 8.72 8.38 3.95
CA ALA A 140 8.66 8.38 5.40
C ALA A 140 7.85 7.17 5.89
N SER A 141 8.27 6.60 7.02
CA SER A 141 7.64 5.41 7.62
C SER A 141 7.69 4.15 6.75
N TYR A 142 8.55 4.12 5.73
CA TYR A 142 8.74 2.93 4.92
C TYR A 142 9.44 1.82 5.70
N VAL A 143 8.92 0.60 5.58
CA VAL A 143 9.57 -0.62 6.09
C VAL A 143 9.79 -1.58 4.93
N PRO A 144 11.03 -2.01 4.69
CA PRO A 144 11.32 -2.97 3.62
C PRO A 144 10.55 -4.27 3.78
N ILE A 145 10.05 -4.80 2.68
CA ILE A 145 9.40 -6.10 2.65
C ILE A 145 10.47 -7.17 2.88
N SER A 146 10.32 -7.94 3.95
CA SER A 146 11.21 -9.03 4.32
C SER A 146 11.01 -10.26 3.43
N ASN A 147 11.99 -11.17 3.40
CA ASN A 147 11.89 -12.43 2.67
C ASN A 147 10.69 -13.28 3.13
N ALA A 148 10.39 -13.32 4.43
CA ALA A 148 9.23 -14.03 4.95
C ALA A 148 7.91 -13.46 4.41
N GLN A 149 7.80 -12.13 4.30
CA GLN A 149 6.65 -11.47 3.69
C GLN A 149 6.58 -11.76 2.18
N ARG A 150 7.71 -11.73 1.45
CA ARG A 150 7.75 -12.09 0.03
C ARG A 150 7.23 -13.50 -0.21
N ASP A 151 7.67 -14.47 0.58
CA ASP A 151 7.22 -15.87 0.49
C ASP A 151 5.73 -15.99 0.78
N TYR A 152 5.23 -15.24 1.76
CA TYR A 152 3.81 -15.19 2.07
C TYR A 152 2.99 -14.63 0.90
N PHE A 153 3.42 -13.50 0.32
CA PHE A 153 2.75 -12.88 -0.83
C PHE A 153 2.75 -13.79 -2.05
N LYS A 154 3.88 -14.45 -2.37
CA LYS A 154 3.97 -15.42 -3.45
C LYS A 154 3.00 -16.58 -3.30
N LYS A 155 2.79 -17.04 -2.08
CA LYS A 155 1.91 -18.20 -1.80
C LYS A 155 0.43 -17.81 -1.73
N LYS A 156 0.11 -16.64 -1.20
CA LYS A 156 -1.25 -16.28 -0.82
C LYS A 156 -1.91 -15.25 -1.72
N TYR A 157 -1.16 -14.25 -2.18
CA TYR A 157 -1.76 -13.13 -2.93
C TYR A 157 -1.55 -13.25 -4.44
N ILE A 158 -0.32 -13.50 -4.89
CA ILE A 158 -0.03 -13.55 -6.33
C ILE A 158 -0.90 -14.59 -7.06
N PRO A 159 -1.11 -15.82 -6.54
CA PRO A 159 -1.99 -16.79 -7.20
C PRO A 159 -3.47 -16.40 -7.22
N PHE A 160 -3.88 -15.49 -6.37
CA PHE A 160 -5.27 -15.00 -6.30
C PHE A 160 -5.56 -13.90 -7.34
N ILE A 161 -4.53 -13.18 -7.80
CA ILE A 161 -4.68 -12.08 -8.75
C ILE A 161 -4.69 -12.65 -10.16
N ASN A 162 -5.68 -12.26 -10.98
CA ASN A 162 -5.67 -12.61 -12.40
C ASN A 162 -4.41 -12.02 -13.06
N PRO A 163 -3.57 -12.82 -13.74
CA PRO A 163 -2.34 -12.36 -14.39
C PRO A 163 -2.54 -11.18 -15.36
N GLU A 164 -3.73 -11.04 -15.92
CA GLU A 164 -4.06 -9.90 -16.81
C GLU A 164 -3.96 -8.53 -16.11
N TYR A 165 -4.07 -8.49 -14.79
CA TYR A 165 -3.96 -7.25 -14.01
C TYR A 165 -2.54 -6.99 -13.50
N ILE A 166 -1.62 -7.91 -13.74
CA ILE A 166 -0.21 -7.74 -13.38
C ILE A 166 0.59 -7.43 -14.64
N ARG A 167 1.34 -6.33 -14.61
CA ARG A 167 2.16 -5.91 -15.75
C ARG A 167 3.56 -5.56 -15.29
N PHE A 168 4.54 -6.00 -16.08
CA PHE A 168 5.95 -5.73 -15.85
C PHE A 168 6.57 -5.06 -17.06
N ILE A 169 7.44 -4.08 -16.81
CA ILE A 169 8.20 -3.40 -17.86
C ILE A 169 9.68 -3.56 -17.56
N GLU A 170 10.43 -3.99 -18.57
CA GLU A 170 11.89 -4.07 -18.54
C GLU A 170 12.52 -3.05 -19.48
N ASP A 171 13.74 -2.68 -19.18
CA ASP A 171 14.59 -1.89 -20.07
C ASP A 171 15.20 -2.75 -21.21
N LYS A 172 16.04 -2.13 -22.05
CA LYS A 172 16.71 -2.80 -23.15
C LYS A 172 17.74 -3.85 -22.70
N GLU A 173 18.23 -3.76 -21.46
CA GLU A 173 19.14 -4.72 -20.83
C GLU A 173 18.40 -5.88 -20.14
N GLY A 174 17.07 -5.87 -20.12
CA GLY A 174 16.22 -6.89 -19.47
C GLY A 174 16.05 -6.69 -17.96
N LYS A 175 16.42 -5.52 -17.42
CA LYS A 175 16.18 -5.18 -16.02
C LYS A 175 14.75 -4.72 -15.83
N LEU A 176 14.06 -5.26 -14.82
CA LEU A 176 12.73 -4.77 -14.42
C LEU A 176 12.84 -3.33 -13.90
N ILE A 177 12.08 -2.43 -14.51
CA ILE A 177 12.09 -0.99 -14.18
C ILE A 177 10.72 -0.44 -13.75
N SER A 178 9.65 -1.20 -13.99
CA SER A 178 8.30 -0.80 -13.58
C SER A 178 7.39 -2.01 -13.47
N PHE A 179 6.41 -1.91 -12.60
CA PHE A 179 5.30 -2.86 -12.54
C PHE A 179 3.99 -2.16 -12.18
N ALA A 180 2.88 -2.81 -12.46
CA ALA A 180 1.53 -2.44 -12.02
C ALA A 180 0.76 -3.70 -11.61
N ILE A 181 -0.04 -3.58 -10.56
CA ILE A 181 -0.96 -4.61 -10.06
C ILE A 181 -2.33 -3.96 -9.83
#